data_69834bd1579a52374b521aef78972954
#
_entry.id   69834bd1579a52374b521aef78972954
#
_cell.length_a   1.000
_cell.length_b   1.000
_cell.length_c   1.000
_cell.angle_alpha   90.00
_cell.angle_beta   90.00
_cell.angle_gamma   90.00
#
_symmetry.space_group_name_H-M   'P 1'
#
loop_
_entity.id
_entity.type
_entity.pdbx_description
1 polymer ?
#
loop_
_entity_poly.entity_id
_entity_poly.type
_entity_poly.pdbx_seq_one_letter_code
_entity_poly.pdbx_strand_id
1 'polypeptide(L)'
;MVPGIVTVGLFSAATDTGRRIWLALREGVAQYYMTLPVRTSGLVVAYIISGGLGGVVYSSTLLIIALIAAQTIGTTIIQPQNILNAVLLLPFMFVLATGIAGLAGFFASISRRGEMYWVYAQALQVTMITVSTIFYPAALIEQFLPSQIATVAEYNPLSLAATALRSSAFGPSPLNMKILSDLFVTSLPLAVLGGLSYWVILRKLGIKGKS
;
A
#
# COMPACT_ATOMS: atom_id res chain seq x y z
N MET A 1 3.69 2.73 -18.46
CA MET A 1 4.71 2.42 -17.43
C MET A 1 4.67 3.36 -16.23
N VAL A 2 4.53 4.68 -16.39
CA VAL A 2 4.55 5.68 -15.29
C VAL A 2 3.56 5.37 -14.14
N PRO A 3 2.27 5.08 -14.37
CA PRO A 3 1.33 4.72 -13.30
C PRO A 3 1.80 3.53 -12.45
N GLY A 4 2.45 2.56 -13.11
CA GLY A 4 3.01 1.40 -12.42
C GLY A 4 4.14 1.77 -11.46
N ILE A 5 5.05 2.67 -11.88
CA ILE A 5 6.16 3.13 -11.03
C ILE A 5 5.63 3.86 -9.79
N VAL A 6 4.60 4.69 -9.94
CA VAL A 6 3.96 5.40 -8.83
C VAL A 6 3.33 4.43 -7.83
N THR A 7 2.62 3.41 -8.32
CA THR A 7 2.01 2.37 -7.46
C THR A 7 3.04 1.48 -6.76
N VAL A 8 4.11 1.09 -7.44
CA VAL A 8 5.22 0.34 -6.83
C VAL A 8 5.93 1.17 -5.77
N GLY A 9 6.13 2.47 -6.03
CA GLY A 9 6.70 3.39 -5.06
C GLY A 9 5.85 3.53 -3.80
N LEU A 10 4.53 3.66 -3.95
CA LEU A 10 3.58 3.65 -2.84
C LEU A 10 3.69 2.34 -2.04
N PHE A 11 3.72 1.20 -2.73
CA PHE A 11 3.84 -0.11 -2.10
C PHE A 11 5.12 -0.21 -1.27
N SER A 12 6.27 0.13 -1.85
CA SER A 12 7.57 0.12 -1.17
C SER A 12 7.58 0.98 0.10
N ALA A 13 7.10 2.21 -0.01
CA ALA A 13 7.07 3.14 1.13
C ALA A 13 6.11 2.67 2.24
N ALA A 14 4.94 2.14 1.88
CA ALA A 14 3.98 1.60 2.84
C ALA A 14 4.51 0.34 3.54
N THR A 15 5.23 -0.52 2.82
CA THR A 15 5.83 -1.75 3.37
C THR A 15 6.93 -1.45 4.40
N ASP A 16 7.64 -0.31 4.31
CA ASP A 16 8.63 0.10 5.32
C ASP A 16 8.04 0.23 6.74
N THR A 17 6.75 0.46 6.84
CA THR A 17 6.03 0.47 8.12
C THR A 17 6.15 -0.86 8.87
N GLY A 18 6.11 -1.97 8.17
CA GLY A 18 6.31 -3.28 8.80
C GLY A 18 7.71 -3.42 9.40
N ARG A 19 8.75 -2.88 8.75
CA ARG A 19 10.10 -2.81 9.31
C ARG A 19 10.11 -2.01 10.62
N ARG A 20 9.46 -0.86 10.65
CA ARG A 20 9.35 -0.02 11.86
C ARG A 20 8.61 -0.72 12.98
N ILE A 21 7.52 -1.42 12.68
CA ILE A 21 6.77 -2.25 13.64
C ILE A 21 7.66 -3.37 14.17
N TRP A 22 8.39 -4.07 13.28
CA TRP A 22 9.28 -5.16 13.67
C TRP A 22 10.38 -4.67 14.62
N LEU A 23 11.06 -3.54 14.29
CA LEU A 23 12.06 -2.91 15.15
C LEU A 23 11.47 -2.51 16.51
N ALA A 24 10.32 -1.84 16.52
CA ALA A 24 9.65 -1.44 17.76
C ALA A 24 9.34 -2.62 18.69
N LEU A 25 8.98 -3.78 18.11
CA LEU A 25 8.70 -5.00 18.88
C LEU A 25 9.98 -5.66 19.45
N ARG A 26 11.13 -5.50 18.78
CA ARG A 26 12.37 -6.20 19.13
C ARG A 26 13.34 -5.35 19.96
N GLU A 27 13.38 -4.08 19.72
CA GLU A 27 14.27 -3.14 20.42
C GLU A 27 13.69 -2.61 21.73
N GLY A 28 12.55 -3.11 22.17
CA GLY A 28 11.91 -2.70 23.42
C GLY A 28 11.13 -1.40 23.34
N VAL A 29 11.10 -0.74 22.17
CA VAL A 29 10.36 0.51 21.96
C VAL A 29 8.84 0.30 22.17
N ALA A 30 8.30 -0.84 21.74
CA ALA A 30 6.90 -1.18 21.97
C ALA A 30 6.61 -1.34 23.48
N GLN A 31 7.52 -1.96 24.25
CA GLN A 31 7.39 -2.08 25.70
C GLN A 31 7.44 -0.72 26.38
N TYR A 32 8.35 0.16 25.97
CA TYR A 32 8.41 1.53 26.46
C TYR A 32 7.10 2.28 26.23
N TYR A 33 6.52 2.20 25.02
CA TYR A 33 5.23 2.83 24.76
C TYR A 33 4.09 2.26 25.63
N MET A 34 4.18 1.00 26.03
CA MET A 34 3.19 0.39 26.93
C MET A 34 3.29 0.88 28.38
N THR A 35 4.40 1.54 28.79
CA THR A 35 4.51 2.20 30.11
C THR A 35 3.88 3.59 30.11
N LEU A 36 3.65 4.19 28.94
CA LEU A 36 3.00 5.48 28.81
C LEU A 36 1.47 5.32 28.92
N PRO A 37 0.74 6.37 29.32
CA PRO A 37 -0.72 6.35 29.43
C PRO A 37 -1.40 6.40 28.05
N VAL A 38 -0.95 5.55 27.12
CA VAL A 38 -1.44 5.49 25.73
C VAL A 38 -2.26 4.21 25.54
N ARG A 39 -3.40 4.33 24.86
CA ARG A 39 -4.19 3.15 24.50
C ARG A 39 -3.47 2.32 23.45
N THR A 40 -3.36 1.01 23.66
CA THR A 40 -2.74 0.07 22.70
C THR A 40 -3.33 0.17 21.29
N SER A 41 -4.67 0.37 21.20
CA SER A 41 -5.33 0.55 19.91
C SER A 41 -4.87 1.83 19.19
N GLY A 42 -4.64 2.91 19.94
CA GLY A 42 -4.12 4.16 19.38
C GLY A 42 -2.72 4.00 18.76
N LEU A 43 -1.84 3.22 19.42
CA LEU A 43 -0.53 2.87 18.90
C LEU A 43 -0.61 2.11 17.57
N VAL A 44 -1.47 1.10 17.50
CA VAL A 44 -1.67 0.31 16.28
C VAL A 44 -2.14 1.19 15.13
N VAL A 45 -3.17 2.00 15.38
CA VAL A 45 -3.73 2.92 14.37
C VAL A 45 -2.69 3.94 13.93
N ALA A 46 -1.90 4.49 14.86
CA ALA A 46 -0.84 5.46 14.55
C ALA A 46 0.21 4.87 13.60
N TYR A 47 0.67 3.64 13.82
CA TYR A 47 1.64 3.00 12.92
C TYR A 47 1.06 2.78 11.52
N ILE A 48 -0.17 2.26 11.41
CA ILE A 48 -0.81 1.99 10.12
C ILE A 48 -1.08 3.29 9.36
N ILE A 49 -1.61 4.33 10.02
CA ILE A 49 -1.84 5.64 9.42
C ILE A 49 -0.52 6.28 9.01
N SER A 50 0.52 6.20 9.83
CA SER A 50 1.85 6.70 9.48
C SER A 50 2.40 6.04 8.20
N GLY A 51 2.18 4.73 8.05
CA GLY A 51 2.53 4.02 6.82
C GLY A 51 1.72 4.48 5.61
N GLY A 52 0.43 4.69 5.80
CA GLY A 52 -0.45 5.26 4.78
C GLY A 52 0.01 6.65 4.33
N LEU A 53 0.30 7.53 5.28
CA LEU A 53 0.81 8.88 5.00
C LEU A 53 2.17 8.83 4.27
N GLY A 54 3.10 8.01 4.75
CA GLY A 54 4.39 7.82 4.10
C GLY A 54 4.25 7.33 2.66
N GLY A 55 3.38 6.36 2.41
CA GLY A 55 3.07 5.84 1.08
C GLY A 55 2.50 6.92 0.15
N VAL A 56 1.54 7.71 0.64
CA VAL A 56 0.94 8.82 -0.15
C VAL A 56 1.96 9.91 -0.45
N VAL A 57 2.74 10.35 0.53
CA VAL A 57 3.75 11.40 0.32
C VAL A 57 4.76 10.95 -0.74
N TYR A 58 5.26 9.71 -0.63
CA TYR A 58 6.22 9.19 -1.59
C TYR A 58 5.61 9.03 -3.00
N SER A 59 4.40 8.46 -3.10
CA SER A 59 3.72 8.28 -4.39
C SER A 59 3.31 9.62 -5.02
N SER A 60 2.91 10.62 -4.22
CA SER A 60 2.59 11.97 -4.71
C SER A 60 3.83 12.65 -5.29
N THR A 61 4.99 12.50 -4.64
CA THR A 61 6.25 13.03 -5.17
C THR A 61 6.59 12.39 -6.50
N LEU A 62 6.49 11.07 -6.61
CA LEU A 62 6.72 10.37 -7.88
C LEU A 62 5.70 10.78 -8.95
N LEU A 63 4.43 10.96 -8.58
CA LEU A 63 3.38 11.39 -9.49
C LEU A 63 3.66 12.79 -10.05
N ILE A 64 4.05 13.74 -9.20
CA ILE A 64 4.42 15.10 -9.63
C ILE A 64 5.60 15.06 -10.59
N ILE A 65 6.68 14.34 -10.25
CA ILE A 65 7.86 14.18 -11.12
C ILE A 65 7.43 13.57 -12.47
N ALA A 66 6.58 12.56 -12.44
CA ALA A 66 6.11 11.87 -13.62
C ALA A 66 5.24 12.76 -14.52
N LEU A 67 4.37 13.59 -13.94
CA LEU A 67 3.56 14.56 -14.69
C LEU A 67 4.44 15.63 -15.34
N ILE A 68 5.40 16.19 -14.62
CA ILE A 68 6.37 17.16 -15.16
C ILE A 68 7.18 16.53 -16.31
N ALA A 69 7.70 15.32 -16.13
CA ALA A 69 8.44 14.62 -17.15
C ALA A 69 7.61 14.32 -18.41
N ALA A 70 6.36 13.87 -18.24
CA ALA A 70 5.45 13.61 -19.36
C ALA A 70 5.17 14.87 -20.19
N GLN A 71 5.03 16.01 -19.52
CA GLN A 71 4.81 17.29 -20.18
C GLN A 71 6.07 17.80 -20.91
N THR A 72 7.25 17.67 -20.29
CA THR A 72 8.51 18.15 -20.89
C THR A 72 8.94 17.32 -22.09
N ILE A 73 8.67 16.01 -22.07
CA ILE A 73 8.99 15.09 -23.19
C ILE A 73 7.93 15.19 -24.31
N GLY A 74 6.81 15.87 -24.07
CA GLY A 74 5.74 16.01 -25.04
C GLY A 74 4.94 14.73 -25.33
N THR A 75 5.06 13.74 -24.45
CA THR A 75 4.36 12.45 -24.61
C THR A 75 2.88 12.51 -24.25
N THR A 76 2.48 13.49 -23.44
CA THR A 76 1.08 13.64 -22.99
C THR A 76 0.80 15.12 -22.73
N ILE A 77 -0.29 15.63 -23.30
CA ILE A 77 -0.80 16.97 -22.97
C ILE A 77 -1.57 16.84 -21.65
N ILE A 78 -1.00 17.38 -20.56
CA ILE A 78 -1.65 17.37 -19.26
C ILE A 78 -2.66 18.49 -19.20
N GLN A 79 -3.92 18.12 -19.12
CA GLN A 79 -5.02 19.07 -18.94
C GLN A 79 -5.21 19.35 -17.43
N PRO A 80 -5.78 20.51 -17.05
CA PRO A 80 -6.13 20.81 -15.65
C PRO A 80 -6.99 19.73 -15.01
N GLN A 81 -7.85 19.06 -15.78
CA GLN A 81 -8.68 17.95 -15.34
C GLN A 81 -7.84 16.73 -14.87
N ASN A 82 -6.71 16.45 -15.53
CA ASN A 82 -5.82 15.36 -15.13
C ASN A 82 -5.20 15.62 -13.75
N ILE A 83 -4.84 16.87 -13.47
CA ILE A 83 -4.31 17.29 -12.16
C ILE A 83 -5.39 17.15 -11.09
N LEU A 84 -6.60 17.62 -11.37
CA LEU A 84 -7.74 17.49 -10.45
C LEU A 84 -8.02 16.01 -10.14
N ASN A 85 -8.07 15.15 -11.15
CA ASN A 85 -8.28 13.73 -10.99
C ASN A 85 -7.14 13.08 -10.16
N ALA A 86 -5.89 13.48 -10.38
CA ALA A 86 -4.75 13.04 -9.60
C ALA A 86 -4.90 13.39 -8.12
N VAL A 87 -5.32 14.62 -7.80
CA VAL A 87 -5.58 15.04 -6.41
C VAL A 87 -6.74 14.26 -5.79
N LEU A 88 -7.83 14.05 -6.54
CA LEU A 88 -8.99 13.26 -6.08
C LEU A 88 -8.67 11.79 -5.86
N LEU A 89 -7.60 11.25 -6.47
CA LEU A 89 -7.12 9.90 -6.22
C LEU A 89 -6.34 9.74 -4.91
N LEU A 90 -5.79 10.81 -4.33
CA LEU A 90 -4.94 10.75 -3.13
C LEU A 90 -5.62 10.05 -1.94
N PRO A 91 -6.90 10.31 -1.59
CA PRO A 91 -7.58 9.60 -0.52
C PRO A 91 -7.63 8.08 -0.75
N PHE A 92 -7.85 7.65 -1.97
CA PHE A 92 -7.88 6.22 -2.32
C PHE A 92 -6.50 5.58 -2.28
N MET A 93 -5.47 6.32 -2.71
CA MET A 93 -4.08 5.93 -2.55
C MET A 93 -3.68 5.81 -1.08
N PHE A 94 -4.23 6.69 -0.22
CA PHE A 94 -4.05 6.59 1.23
C PHE A 94 -4.66 5.31 1.79
N VAL A 95 -5.87 4.94 1.37
CA VAL A 95 -6.50 3.67 1.79
C VAL A 95 -5.70 2.47 1.33
N LEU A 96 -5.20 2.48 0.08
CA LEU A 96 -4.31 1.44 -0.42
C LEU A 96 -3.02 1.35 0.41
N ALA A 97 -2.37 2.48 0.65
CA ALA A 97 -1.13 2.51 1.43
C ALA A 97 -1.34 2.03 2.88
N THR A 98 -2.47 2.38 3.51
CA THR A 98 -2.83 1.86 4.84
C THR A 98 -3.08 0.36 4.81
N GLY A 99 -3.70 -0.16 3.75
CA GLY A 99 -3.90 -1.60 3.52
C GLY A 99 -2.56 -2.34 3.45
N ILE A 100 -1.64 -1.85 2.63
CA ILE A 100 -0.30 -2.42 2.48
C ILE A 100 0.50 -2.32 3.79
N ALA A 101 0.46 -1.17 4.47
CA ALA A 101 1.10 -0.99 5.77
C ALA A 101 0.56 -1.97 6.83
N GLY A 102 -0.76 -2.22 6.81
CA GLY A 102 -1.39 -3.23 7.64
C GLY A 102 -0.86 -4.63 7.35
N LEU A 103 -0.83 -5.02 6.08
CA LEU A 103 -0.31 -6.33 5.67
C LEU A 103 1.17 -6.51 6.03
N ALA A 104 1.98 -5.46 5.85
CA ALA A 104 3.37 -5.44 6.29
C ALA A 104 3.49 -5.57 7.82
N GLY A 105 2.60 -4.94 8.58
CA GLY A 105 2.47 -5.07 10.03
C GLY A 105 2.11 -6.49 10.47
N PHE A 106 1.25 -7.19 9.71
CA PHE A 106 0.97 -8.61 9.93
C PHE A 106 2.25 -9.45 9.83
N PHE A 107 3.01 -9.32 8.74
CA PHE A 107 4.26 -10.05 8.57
C PHE A 107 5.31 -9.68 9.62
N ALA A 108 5.41 -8.41 9.99
CA ALA A 108 6.26 -7.97 11.09
C ALA A 108 5.92 -8.66 12.42
N SER A 109 4.62 -8.81 12.67
CA SER A 109 4.09 -9.40 13.88
C SER A 109 4.43 -10.89 14.03
N ILE A 110 4.42 -11.65 12.95
CA ILE A 110 4.73 -13.09 12.95
C ILE A 110 6.23 -13.39 12.81
N SER A 111 7.03 -12.43 12.35
CA SER A 111 8.46 -12.60 12.10
C SER A 111 9.26 -12.64 13.39
N ARG A 112 9.96 -13.75 13.65
CA ARG A 112 10.83 -13.89 14.83
C ARG A 112 12.18 -13.21 14.66
N ARG A 113 12.71 -13.14 13.42
CA ARG A 113 14.02 -12.56 13.06
C ARG A 113 13.82 -11.50 11.99
N GLY A 114 14.69 -10.48 11.93
CA GLY A 114 14.64 -9.41 10.93
C GLY A 114 14.75 -9.94 9.51
N GLU A 115 15.61 -10.92 9.30
CA GLU A 115 15.79 -11.60 8.02
C GLU A 115 14.48 -12.22 7.52
N MET A 116 13.72 -12.88 8.41
CA MET A 116 12.41 -13.45 8.05
C MET A 116 11.41 -12.38 7.65
N TYR A 117 11.41 -11.22 8.31
CA TYR A 117 10.57 -10.11 7.89
C TYR A 117 10.90 -9.67 6.46
N TRP A 118 12.20 -9.50 6.15
CA TRP A 118 12.64 -9.11 4.81
C TRP A 118 12.24 -10.14 3.75
N VAL A 119 12.39 -11.43 4.04
CA VAL A 119 11.95 -12.50 3.12
C VAL A 119 10.45 -12.39 2.85
N TYR A 120 9.62 -12.22 3.89
CA TYR A 120 8.17 -12.06 3.71
C TYR A 120 7.81 -10.78 2.96
N ALA A 121 8.48 -9.66 3.26
CA ALA A 121 8.24 -8.40 2.58
C ALA A 121 8.60 -8.48 1.09
N GLN A 122 9.73 -9.11 0.75
CA GLN A 122 10.14 -9.32 -0.63
C GLN A 122 9.23 -10.30 -1.36
N ALA A 123 8.86 -11.42 -0.74
CA ALA A 123 7.92 -12.38 -1.30
C ALA A 123 6.56 -11.71 -1.58
N LEU A 124 6.06 -10.91 -0.65
CA LEU A 124 4.83 -10.11 -0.83
C LEU A 124 4.97 -9.16 -2.02
N GLN A 125 6.09 -8.42 -2.08
CA GLN A 125 6.33 -7.45 -3.15
C GLN A 125 6.37 -8.13 -4.52
N VAL A 126 7.15 -9.19 -4.65
CA VAL A 126 7.25 -9.95 -5.91
C VAL A 126 5.88 -10.50 -6.31
N THR A 127 5.17 -11.15 -5.39
CA THR A 127 3.86 -11.75 -5.66
C THR A 127 2.85 -10.67 -6.09
N MET A 128 2.73 -9.58 -5.33
CA MET A 128 1.76 -8.52 -5.61
C MET A 128 2.05 -7.81 -6.94
N ILE A 129 3.33 -7.61 -7.29
CA ILE A 129 3.71 -6.97 -8.55
C ILE A 129 3.54 -7.93 -9.73
N THR A 130 3.97 -9.18 -9.59
CA THR A 130 3.90 -10.18 -10.67
C THR A 130 2.45 -10.54 -10.99
N VAL A 131 1.61 -10.71 -9.95
CA VAL A 131 0.18 -10.95 -10.10
C VAL A 131 -0.56 -9.61 -10.12
N SER A 132 -0.19 -8.73 -11.06
CA SER A 132 -0.86 -7.44 -11.23
C SER A 132 -0.77 -6.95 -12.67
N THR A 133 -1.68 -6.06 -13.04
CA THR A 133 -1.72 -5.41 -14.36
C THR A 133 -0.89 -4.10 -14.39
N ILE A 134 0.02 -3.91 -13.41
CA ILE A 134 0.80 -2.68 -13.27
C ILE A 134 1.63 -2.39 -14.53
N PHE A 135 2.35 -3.40 -15.01
CA PHE A 135 3.24 -3.28 -16.17
C PHE A 135 2.64 -3.86 -17.45
N TYR A 136 1.70 -4.78 -17.34
CA TYR A 136 1.09 -5.49 -18.46
C TYR A 136 -0.42 -5.18 -18.54
N PRO A 137 -0.98 -4.95 -19.75
CA PRO A 137 -2.42 -4.85 -19.92
C PRO A 137 -3.10 -6.18 -19.54
N ALA A 138 -4.33 -6.10 -19.01
CA ALA A 138 -5.11 -7.28 -18.64
C ALA A 138 -5.27 -8.27 -19.81
N ALA A 139 -5.47 -7.76 -21.03
CA ALA A 139 -5.59 -8.56 -22.24
C ALA A 139 -4.38 -9.46 -22.56
N LEU A 140 -3.16 -9.06 -22.14
CA LEU A 140 -1.99 -9.93 -22.25
C LEU A 140 -1.98 -11.03 -21.20
N ILE A 141 -2.44 -10.72 -19.99
CA ILE A 141 -2.51 -11.72 -18.90
C ILE A 141 -3.49 -12.83 -19.29
N GLU A 142 -4.65 -12.48 -19.86
CA GLU A 142 -5.67 -13.44 -20.31
C GLU A 142 -5.18 -14.38 -21.41
N GLN A 143 -4.23 -13.93 -22.23
CA GLN A 143 -3.68 -14.79 -23.31
C GLN A 143 -2.72 -15.87 -22.80
N PHE A 144 -2.02 -15.61 -21.66
CA PHE A 144 -0.95 -16.48 -21.17
C PHE A 144 -1.30 -17.21 -19.89
N LEU A 145 -2.30 -16.76 -19.14
CA LEU A 145 -2.67 -17.31 -17.84
C LEU A 145 -4.14 -17.76 -17.81
N PRO A 146 -4.47 -18.77 -16.99
CA PRO A 146 -5.87 -19.17 -16.76
C PRO A 146 -6.74 -17.98 -16.33
N SER A 147 -8.01 -18.00 -16.73
CA SER A 147 -8.98 -16.92 -16.44
C SER A 147 -9.10 -16.57 -14.95
N GLN A 148 -8.92 -17.57 -14.07
CA GLN A 148 -8.94 -17.36 -12.62
C GLN A 148 -7.77 -16.44 -12.15
N ILE A 149 -6.58 -16.63 -12.72
CA ILE A 149 -5.39 -15.80 -12.39
C ILE A 149 -5.57 -14.41 -12.98
N ALA A 150 -6.12 -14.29 -14.18
CA ALA A 150 -6.42 -12.99 -14.77
C ALA A 150 -7.41 -12.19 -13.90
N THR A 151 -8.47 -12.84 -13.40
CA THR A 151 -9.42 -12.20 -12.47
C THR A 151 -8.73 -11.74 -11.18
N VAL A 152 -7.89 -12.58 -10.58
CA VAL A 152 -7.13 -12.20 -9.36
C VAL A 152 -6.20 -11.01 -9.65
N ALA A 153 -5.57 -10.98 -10.83
CA ALA A 153 -4.70 -9.88 -11.24
C ALA A 153 -5.48 -8.57 -11.42
N GLU A 154 -6.69 -8.61 -11.95
CA GLU A 154 -7.54 -7.42 -12.10
C GLU A 154 -7.99 -6.84 -10.76
N TYR A 155 -8.41 -7.69 -9.81
CA TYR A 155 -8.84 -7.28 -8.48
C TYR A 155 -7.68 -7.05 -7.49
N ASN A 156 -6.43 -7.23 -7.92
CA ASN A 156 -5.29 -6.86 -7.12
C ASN A 156 -5.32 -5.35 -6.85
N PRO A 157 -5.24 -4.89 -5.58
CA PRO A 157 -5.35 -3.47 -5.25
C PRO A 157 -4.30 -2.60 -5.95
N LEU A 158 -3.12 -3.14 -6.26
CA LEU A 158 -2.10 -2.43 -7.05
C LEU A 158 -2.54 -2.25 -8.51
N SER A 159 -3.21 -3.25 -9.09
CA SER A 159 -3.78 -3.16 -10.45
C SER A 159 -4.87 -2.11 -10.55
N LEU A 160 -5.77 -2.09 -9.57
CA LEU A 160 -6.86 -1.11 -9.49
C LEU A 160 -6.30 0.32 -9.39
N ALA A 161 -5.29 0.54 -8.53
CA ALA A 161 -4.64 1.84 -8.39
C ALA A 161 -3.90 2.27 -9.67
N ALA A 162 -3.15 1.37 -10.29
CA ALA A 162 -2.46 1.66 -11.55
C ALA A 162 -3.44 1.96 -12.69
N THR A 163 -4.58 1.25 -12.74
CA THR A 163 -5.64 1.47 -13.72
C THR A 163 -6.33 2.80 -13.49
N ALA A 164 -6.65 3.16 -12.25
CA ALA A 164 -7.21 4.46 -11.90
C ALA A 164 -6.26 5.61 -12.30
N LEU A 165 -4.97 5.51 -11.99
CA LEU A 165 -3.96 6.50 -12.42
C LEU A 165 -3.84 6.58 -13.94
N ARG A 166 -3.82 5.43 -14.63
CA ARG A 166 -3.68 5.37 -16.08
C ARG A 166 -4.84 6.02 -16.80
N SER A 167 -6.06 5.75 -16.36
CA SER A 167 -7.27 6.25 -17.02
C SER A 167 -7.54 7.72 -16.74
N SER A 168 -7.32 8.20 -15.52
CA SER A 168 -7.79 9.50 -15.08
C SER A 168 -6.70 10.55 -14.86
N ALA A 169 -5.51 10.17 -14.37
CA ALA A 169 -4.40 11.12 -14.19
C ALA A 169 -3.55 11.27 -15.46
N PHE A 170 -3.39 10.20 -16.24
CA PHE A 170 -2.60 10.21 -17.48
C PHE A 170 -3.44 10.00 -18.74
N GLY A 171 -4.73 9.72 -18.62
CA GLY A 171 -5.66 9.51 -19.71
C GLY A 171 -6.79 10.54 -19.71
N PRO A 172 -7.63 10.52 -20.75
CA PRO A 172 -8.75 11.45 -20.90
C PRO A 172 -10.00 11.04 -20.13
N SER A 173 -9.99 9.89 -19.48
CA SER A 173 -11.20 9.33 -18.86
C SER A 173 -11.48 9.96 -17.49
N PRO A 174 -12.75 10.19 -17.14
CA PRO A 174 -13.13 10.62 -15.80
C PRO A 174 -12.83 9.51 -14.78
N LEU A 175 -12.81 9.88 -13.50
CA LEU A 175 -12.66 8.94 -12.39
C LEU A 175 -13.78 7.88 -12.43
N ASN A 176 -13.39 6.60 -12.49
CA ASN A 176 -14.33 5.50 -12.46
C ASN A 176 -14.61 5.08 -11.01
N MET A 177 -15.81 5.41 -10.52
CA MET A 177 -16.22 5.12 -9.14
C MET A 177 -16.23 3.63 -8.80
N LYS A 178 -16.46 2.76 -9.79
CA LYS A 178 -16.39 1.31 -9.57
C LYS A 178 -14.96 0.88 -9.21
N ILE A 179 -13.96 1.33 -9.97
CA ILE A 179 -12.55 1.02 -9.69
C ILE A 179 -12.15 1.55 -8.30
N LEU A 180 -12.63 2.72 -7.92
CA LEU A 180 -12.34 3.32 -6.62
C LEU A 180 -13.00 2.55 -5.46
N SER A 181 -14.25 2.10 -5.64
CA SER A 181 -14.93 1.25 -4.66
C SER A 181 -14.24 -0.10 -4.51
N ASP A 182 -13.84 -0.74 -5.61
CA ASP A 182 -13.14 -2.01 -5.59
C ASP A 182 -11.76 -1.88 -4.90
N LEU A 183 -11.05 -0.76 -5.16
CA LEU A 183 -9.80 -0.44 -4.47
C LEU A 183 -10.00 -0.30 -2.96
N PHE A 184 -11.06 0.38 -2.54
CA PHE A 184 -11.39 0.54 -1.12
C PHE A 184 -11.71 -0.82 -0.48
N VAL A 185 -12.58 -1.61 -1.11
CA VAL A 185 -13.01 -2.93 -0.61
C VAL A 185 -11.86 -3.92 -0.52
N THR A 186 -10.92 -3.89 -1.46
CA THR A 186 -9.75 -4.79 -1.45
C THR A 186 -8.66 -4.36 -0.47
N SER A 187 -8.51 -3.05 -0.21
CA SER A 187 -7.45 -2.51 0.65
C SER A 187 -7.81 -2.51 2.14
N LEU A 188 -9.06 -2.26 2.48
CA LEU A 188 -9.52 -2.14 3.87
C LEU A 188 -9.31 -3.44 4.69
N PRO A 189 -9.65 -4.64 4.19
CA PRO A 189 -9.41 -5.89 4.92
C PRO A 189 -7.94 -6.11 5.25
N LEU A 190 -7.01 -5.68 4.38
CA LEU A 190 -5.58 -5.81 4.61
C LEU A 190 -5.12 -4.93 5.80
N ALA A 191 -5.66 -3.71 5.91
CA ALA A 191 -5.40 -2.82 7.03
C ALA A 191 -5.93 -3.39 8.35
N VAL A 192 -7.15 -3.93 8.33
CA VAL A 192 -7.79 -4.54 9.50
C VAL A 192 -7.01 -5.78 9.96
N LEU A 193 -6.63 -6.66 9.05
CA LEU A 193 -5.88 -7.90 9.35
C LEU A 193 -4.54 -7.57 10.02
N GLY A 194 -3.81 -6.60 9.49
CA GLY A 194 -2.54 -6.17 10.07
C GLY A 194 -2.71 -5.46 11.40
N GLY A 195 -3.70 -4.59 11.52
CA GLY A 195 -4.03 -3.91 12.76
C GLY A 195 -4.38 -4.86 13.88
N LEU A 196 -5.22 -5.87 13.61
CA LEU A 196 -5.61 -6.88 14.59
C LEU A 196 -4.43 -7.74 15.03
N SER A 197 -3.59 -8.19 14.11
CA SER A 197 -2.41 -9.01 14.45
C SER A 197 -1.41 -8.24 15.31
N TYR A 198 -1.12 -7.00 14.98
CA TYR A 198 -0.24 -6.15 15.79
C TYR A 198 -0.84 -5.86 17.18
N TRP A 199 -2.13 -5.56 17.24
CA TRP A 199 -2.83 -5.35 18.50
C TRP A 199 -2.79 -6.58 19.43
N VAL A 200 -3.00 -7.78 18.89
CA VAL A 200 -2.91 -9.04 19.66
C VAL A 200 -1.52 -9.21 20.27
N ILE A 201 -0.46 -8.89 19.53
CA ILE A 201 0.91 -9.01 20.03
C ILE A 201 1.20 -7.98 21.12
N LEU A 202 0.81 -6.73 20.92
CA LEU A 202 0.99 -5.69 21.94
C LEU A 202 0.26 -6.06 23.24
N ARG A 203 -0.96 -6.61 23.15
CA ARG A 203 -1.67 -7.10 24.34
C ARG A 203 -0.91 -8.21 25.09
N LYS A 204 -0.34 -9.16 24.35
CA LYS A 204 0.46 -10.24 24.96
C LYS A 204 1.72 -9.71 25.65
N LEU A 205 2.35 -8.67 25.11
CA LEU A 205 3.50 -8.01 25.74
C LEU A 205 3.10 -7.26 27.01
N GLY A 206 1.98 -6.53 26.99
CA GLY A 206 1.49 -5.78 28.14
C GLY A 206 1.05 -6.67 29.33
N ILE A 207 0.60 -7.91 29.07
CA ILE A 207 0.27 -8.85 30.13
C ILE A 207 1.54 -9.39 30.81
N LYS A 208 2.63 -9.65 30.03
CA LYS A 208 3.90 -10.13 30.57
C LYS A 208 4.66 -9.10 31.40
N GLY A 209 4.41 -7.81 31.18
CA GLY A 209 5.05 -6.73 31.95
C GLY A 209 4.37 -6.43 33.31
N LYS A 210 3.27 -7.11 33.63
CA LYS A 210 2.54 -6.97 34.89
C LYS A 210 2.69 -8.17 35.85
N SER A 211 3.41 -9.20 35.43
CA SER A 211 3.80 -10.35 36.26
C SER A 211 5.25 -10.23 36.68
#